data_5ee7ecc6c16c556c7c1d139ae180d7d4
#
_entry.id   5ee7ecc6c16c556c7c1d139ae180d7d4
#
_cell.length_a   1.000
_cell.length_b   1.000
_cell.length_c   1.000
_cell.angle_alpha   90.00
_cell.angle_beta   90.00
_cell.angle_gamma   90.00
#
_symmetry.space_group_name_H-M   'P 1'
#
loop_
_entity.id
_entity.type
_entity.pdbx_description
1 polymer ?
#
loop_
_entity_poly.entity_id
_entity_poly.type
_entity_poly.pdbx_seq_one_letter_code
_entity_poly.pdbx_strand_id
1 'polypeptide(L)'
;MAGIHALDRLIGNDYPDLLTDEEVRAFEQVPYADRVAAESTYDAIRLGAERNPDGAAVQFLQNADPADTPLVITHRDFIARVTQAANMFHALGAEKGDVISFMLPLVPDAFVTLFGAEAAGIANPVNPLLEPHQIAEILEAANTKILVALGPMPGTDIWQKVEQVRPQLKHLKAIVQVFGGGDPANGVFAFGDLIKQQPSDRLVSGRKIRGSDIAAYFHTGGTTGTPKLVRHTHANQVYQAWALNLLLKGKPGANLLFGMPLFHVGGSLTQVLTTLSSGSSLVVLSPSGWRNPNAVKNIWQLVERFKPEALSSVPTVLAATLAVPPGNADISSLKYAAGGGSAIPVAVGSAIQEKLKLPVVEVYGMTETSSVHTLAYPGRPIRLGSVGLPMPYSRVRIVQLDADGRLIRDCKPEEIGVVIMAGPGVFGGYLNDEHNKGAFVDEVWVNSGDLGRLDADGYLWITGRAKDLVIRGGHNIDPAPIEEIMFRHPAVGFAAVVGQPDAYAGELPVGYVQLKPGAKVEPGELEAWVRERTPERAAVPVQVIPINPMPVTGVGKVFKPQLRWDAAERVFTKVLAPLVERGIDCNVKVGPHGSHGSIATVTLAGLPPDQREAIAGEVHVLLAPFVMRHEVVQA
;
A
#
# COMPACT_ATOMS: atom_id res chain seq x y z
N MET A 1 15.88 28.92 28.06
CA MET A 1 15.64 27.47 28.22
C MET A 1 14.65 27.00 27.17
N ALA A 2 14.98 27.12 25.88
CA ALA A 2 14.11 26.73 24.77
C ALA A 2 14.72 25.57 23.96
N GLY A 3 15.51 24.70 24.55
CA GLY A 3 16.34 23.76 23.79
C GLY A 3 16.12 22.27 24.06
N ILE A 4 15.18 21.87 24.93
CA ILE A 4 15.15 20.49 25.44
C ILE A 4 13.97 19.66 24.89
N HIS A 5 13.06 20.24 24.12
CA HIS A 5 11.81 19.56 23.76
C HIS A 5 11.72 19.03 22.33
N ALA A 6 12.56 19.47 21.40
CA ALA A 6 12.51 19.02 20.01
C ALA A 6 13.22 17.66 19.86
N LEU A 7 12.46 16.58 19.93
CA LEU A 7 12.97 15.20 19.82
C LEU A 7 13.38 14.81 18.39
N ASP A 8 13.00 15.58 17.39
CA ASP A 8 13.46 15.39 16.02
C ASP A 8 14.96 15.68 15.82
N ARG A 9 15.62 16.23 16.86
CA ARG A 9 17.08 16.40 16.92
C ARG A 9 17.80 15.22 17.58
N LEU A 10 17.08 14.32 18.23
CA LEU A 10 17.65 13.11 18.82
C LEU A 10 17.98 12.10 17.73
N ILE A 11 18.91 11.19 18.01
CA ILE A 11 19.35 10.13 17.10
C ILE A 11 19.59 8.82 17.87
N GLY A 12 19.27 7.69 17.24
CA GLY A 12 19.61 6.37 17.76
C GLY A 12 19.15 6.16 19.20
N ASN A 13 20.09 5.87 20.07
CA ASN A 13 19.82 5.57 21.49
C ASN A 13 19.48 6.79 22.34
N ASP A 14 19.62 8.01 21.83
CA ASP A 14 19.19 9.22 22.55
C ASP A 14 17.66 9.34 22.60
N TYR A 15 16.93 8.63 21.74
CA TYR A 15 15.49 8.52 21.84
C TYR A 15 15.09 7.76 23.12
N PRO A 16 14.06 8.24 23.86
CA PRO A 16 13.57 7.55 25.05
C PRO A 16 13.03 6.17 24.74
N ASP A 17 13.19 5.24 25.64
CA ASP A 17 12.49 3.97 25.60
C ASP A 17 11.03 4.17 26.03
N LEU A 18 10.11 3.49 25.36
CA LEU A 18 8.67 3.54 25.63
C LEU A 18 8.16 2.11 25.80
N LEU A 19 8.70 1.44 26.86
CA LEU A 19 8.50 0.01 27.10
C LEU A 19 7.20 -0.29 27.84
N THR A 20 6.60 0.71 28.49
CA THR A 20 5.35 0.58 29.25
C THR A 20 4.33 1.63 28.85
N ASP A 21 3.06 1.38 29.13
CA ASP A 21 1.99 2.36 28.88
C ASP A 21 2.10 3.58 29.78
N GLU A 22 2.71 3.43 30.96
CA GLU A 22 2.97 4.54 31.88
C GLU A 22 4.01 5.49 31.27
N GLU A 23 5.09 4.94 30.69
CA GLU A 23 6.11 5.73 29.99
C GLU A 23 5.55 6.46 28.77
N VAL A 24 4.67 5.80 28.00
CA VAL A 24 3.98 6.46 26.87
C VAL A 24 3.07 7.57 27.37
N ARG A 25 2.27 7.33 28.41
CA ARG A 25 1.41 8.39 29.00
C ARG A 25 2.21 9.56 29.57
N ALA A 26 3.32 9.28 30.24
CA ALA A 26 4.22 10.32 30.76
C ALA A 26 4.87 11.11 29.60
N PHE A 27 5.29 10.43 28.55
CA PHE A 27 5.83 11.03 27.35
C PHE A 27 4.83 11.97 26.68
N GLU A 28 3.57 11.59 26.58
CA GLU A 28 2.49 12.37 25.95
C GLU A 28 2.00 13.56 26.80
N GLN A 29 2.48 13.75 28.03
CA GLN A 29 2.18 14.96 28.82
C GLN A 29 2.77 16.22 28.18
N VAL A 30 3.85 16.09 27.41
CA VAL A 30 4.37 17.20 26.59
C VAL A 30 3.63 17.19 25.25
N PRO A 31 3.01 18.29 24.83
CA PRO A 31 2.29 18.36 23.57
C PRO A 31 3.17 17.96 22.37
N TYR A 32 2.58 17.27 21.38
CA TYR A 32 3.30 16.86 20.18
C TYR A 32 4.00 18.01 19.47
N ALA A 33 3.35 19.17 19.37
CA ALA A 33 3.91 20.37 18.74
C ALA A 33 5.22 20.87 19.40
N ASP A 34 5.43 20.57 20.67
CA ASP A 34 6.66 20.91 21.39
C ASP A 34 7.78 19.85 21.20
N ARG A 35 7.43 18.70 20.61
CA ARG A 35 8.35 17.57 20.35
C ARG A 35 9.02 17.64 18.99
N VAL A 36 8.40 18.32 18.03
CA VAL A 36 8.80 18.31 16.61
C VAL A 36 9.03 19.73 16.12
N ALA A 37 10.26 20.01 15.66
CA ALA A 37 10.63 21.32 15.12
C ALA A 37 10.45 21.40 13.59
N ALA A 38 10.47 20.27 12.88
CA ALA A 38 10.24 20.24 11.44
C ALA A 38 8.78 20.58 11.13
N GLU A 39 8.53 21.64 10.38
CA GLU A 39 7.18 22.01 9.93
C GLU A 39 6.81 21.28 8.62
N SER A 40 7.81 20.84 7.85
CA SER A 40 7.60 20.25 6.53
C SER A 40 8.47 19.01 6.28
N THR A 41 8.09 18.22 5.27
CA THR A 41 8.91 17.11 4.78
C THR A 41 10.27 17.58 4.27
N TYR A 42 10.32 18.79 3.68
CA TYR A 42 11.55 19.45 3.27
C TYR A 42 12.47 19.71 4.48
N ASP A 43 11.92 20.24 5.60
CA ASP A 43 12.69 20.43 6.84
C ASP A 43 13.17 19.11 7.44
N ALA A 44 12.31 18.07 7.43
CA ALA A 44 12.67 16.76 7.94
C ALA A 44 13.86 16.15 7.18
N ILE A 45 13.88 16.25 5.84
CA ILE A 45 15.01 15.79 5.02
C ILE A 45 16.25 16.64 5.23
N ARG A 46 16.08 17.96 5.40
CA ARG A 46 17.19 18.88 5.70
C ARG A 46 17.85 18.52 7.04
N LEU A 47 17.07 18.19 8.06
CA LEU A 47 17.61 17.68 9.34
C LEU A 47 18.44 16.40 9.15
N GLY A 48 17.99 15.47 8.32
CA GLY A 48 18.77 14.27 7.97
C GLY A 48 20.09 14.62 7.28
N ALA A 49 20.06 15.60 6.38
CA ALA A 49 21.28 16.08 5.69
C ALA A 49 22.23 16.81 6.65
N GLU A 50 21.74 17.52 7.66
CA GLU A 50 22.55 18.13 8.71
C GLU A 50 23.23 17.09 9.60
N ARG A 51 22.55 15.95 9.85
CA ARG A 51 23.07 14.84 10.66
C ARG A 51 24.18 14.05 9.98
N ASN A 52 24.07 13.85 8.67
CA ASN A 52 24.98 12.98 7.90
C ASN A 52 25.22 13.53 6.49
N PRO A 53 25.79 14.75 6.35
CA PRO A 53 25.85 15.43 5.06
C PRO A 53 26.60 14.66 3.98
N ASP A 54 27.70 14.01 4.33
CA ASP A 54 28.60 13.32 3.39
C ASP A 54 28.29 11.80 3.30
N GLY A 55 27.40 11.29 4.15
CA GLY A 55 26.91 9.93 4.08
C GLY A 55 25.93 9.73 2.93
N ALA A 56 25.76 8.47 2.51
CA ALA A 56 24.83 8.12 1.46
C ALA A 56 23.38 8.34 1.92
N ALA A 57 22.60 9.11 1.18
CA ALA A 57 21.14 9.16 1.28
C ALA A 57 20.50 8.07 0.42
N VAL A 58 21.01 7.91 -0.81
CA VAL A 58 20.53 6.91 -1.76
C VAL A 58 21.71 6.15 -2.35
N GLN A 59 21.64 4.83 -2.30
CA GLN A 59 22.53 3.90 -2.97
C GLN A 59 21.69 3.10 -3.96
N PHE A 60 21.77 3.42 -5.24
CA PHE A 60 20.91 2.84 -6.26
C PHE A 60 21.62 1.70 -6.99
N LEU A 61 20.98 0.52 -7.00
CA LEU A 61 21.37 -0.64 -7.79
C LEU A 61 20.47 -0.77 -9.02
N GLN A 62 21.05 -1.18 -10.14
CA GLN A 62 20.29 -1.36 -11.38
C GLN A 62 19.48 -2.66 -11.38
N ASN A 63 20.01 -3.72 -10.77
CA ASN A 63 19.45 -5.07 -10.94
C ASN A 63 19.49 -5.93 -9.66
N ALA A 64 19.57 -5.35 -8.49
CA ALA A 64 19.71 -6.06 -7.21
C ALA A 64 20.84 -7.10 -7.22
N ASP A 65 21.94 -6.79 -7.90
CA ASP A 65 23.14 -7.63 -7.90
C ASP A 65 24.06 -7.17 -6.77
N PRO A 66 24.44 -8.06 -5.85
CA PRO A 66 25.38 -7.72 -4.78
C PRO A 66 26.80 -7.39 -5.30
N ALA A 67 27.14 -7.70 -6.55
CA ALA A 67 28.42 -7.32 -7.17
C ALA A 67 28.40 -5.93 -7.82
N ASP A 68 27.19 -5.35 -8.10
CA ASP A 68 27.07 -4.05 -8.75
C ASP A 68 27.65 -2.92 -7.88
N THR A 69 28.31 -1.95 -8.53
CA THR A 69 28.67 -0.69 -7.87
C THR A 69 27.44 0.22 -7.82
N PRO A 70 26.93 0.60 -6.64
CA PRO A 70 25.75 1.47 -6.56
C PRO A 70 26.08 2.88 -7.04
N LEU A 71 25.13 3.53 -7.69
CA LEU A 71 25.13 4.98 -7.82
C LEU A 71 24.82 5.57 -6.45
N VAL A 72 25.73 6.35 -5.90
CA VAL A 72 25.59 6.97 -4.58
C VAL A 72 25.25 8.44 -4.70
N ILE A 73 24.23 8.87 -3.95
CA ILE A 73 23.88 10.29 -3.75
C ILE A 73 24.02 10.57 -2.26
N THR A 74 24.85 11.54 -1.88
CA THR A 74 25.01 11.95 -0.48
C THR A 74 23.77 12.69 0.01
N HIS A 75 23.59 12.81 1.33
CA HIS A 75 22.50 13.59 1.90
C HIS A 75 22.58 15.06 1.49
N ARG A 76 23.79 15.64 1.43
CA ARG A 76 24.04 16.99 0.93
C ARG A 76 23.57 17.16 -0.50
N ASP A 77 23.95 16.25 -1.38
CA ASP A 77 23.56 16.29 -2.79
C ASP A 77 22.07 16.02 -2.97
N PHE A 78 21.50 15.15 -2.13
CA PHE A 78 20.08 14.83 -2.20
C PHE A 78 19.21 16.05 -1.88
N ILE A 79 19.45 16.76 -0.75
CA ILE A 79 18.67 17.95 -0.42
C ILE A 79 18.91 19.09 -1.42
N ALA A 80 20.12 19.22 -1.95
CA ALA A 80 20.44 20.16 -3.01
C ALA A 80 19.60 19.90 -4.27
N ARG A 81 19.50 18.64 -4.70
CA ARG A 81 18.67 18.23 -5.85
C ARG A 81 17.17 18.38 -5.58
N VAL A 82 16.69 18.10 -4.37
CA VAL A 82 15.30 18.37 -3.97
C VAL A 82 14.98 19.87 -4.08
N THR A 83 15.90 20.73 -3.61
CA THR A 83 15.77 22.19 -3.73
C THR A 83 15.73 22.63 -5.18
N GLN A 84 16.63 22.09 -6.01
CA GLN A 84 16.64 22.36 -7.45
C GLN A 84 15.35 21.90 -8.14
N ALA A 85 14.81 20.73 -7.79
CA ALA A 85 13.55 20.25 -8.34
C ALA A 85 12.36 21.14 -7.95
N ALA A 86 12.30 21.59 -6.69
CA ALA A 86 11.30 22.54 -6.26
C ALA A 86 11.37 23.86 -7.05
N ASN A 87 12.57 24.40 -7.24
CA ASN A 87 12.81 25.59 -8.05
C ASN A 87 12.46 25.39 -9.53
N MET A 88 12.74 24.21 -10.09
CA MET A 88 12.36 23.81 -11.43
C MET A 88 10.83 23.81 -11.61
N PHE A 89 10.09 23.23 -10.67
CA PHE A 89 8.63 23.22 -10.74
C PHE A 89 8.07 24.64 -10.61
N HIS A 90 8.66 25.47 -9.75
CA HIS A 90 8.29 26.88 -9.64
C HIS A 90 8.58 27.65 -10.94
N ALA A 91 9.73 27.43 -11.57
CA ALA A 91 10.07 28.04 -12.86
C ALA A 91 9.11 27.61 -14.00
N LEU A 92 8.54 26.41 -13.90
CA LEU A 92 7.47 25.92 -14.79
C LEU A 92 6.08 26.45 -14.40
N GLY A 93 6.00 27.36 -13.43
CA GLY A 93 4.78 28.03 -12.99
C GLY A 93 4.01 27.33 -11.91
N ALA A 94 4.57 26.34 -11.19
CA ALA A 94 3.92 25.75 -10.04
C ALA A 94 3.92 26.74 -8.86
N GLU A 95 2.78 26.89 -8.21
CA GLU A 95 2.57 27.67 -7.00
C GLU A 95 2.04 26.79 -5.88
N LYS A 96 1.94 27.37 -4.68
CA LYS A 96 1.30 26.69 -3.56
C LYS A 96 -0.10 26.23 -3.93
N GLY A 97 -0.37 24.92 -3.79
CA GLY A 97 -1.65 24.31 -4.13
C GLY A 97 -1.74 23.73 -5.53
N ASP A 98 -0.77 24.01 -6.41
CA ASP A 98 -0.68 23.35 -7.70
C ASP A 98 -0.14 21.93 -7.58
N VAL A 99 -0.68 21.01 -8.40
CA VAL A 99 -0.35 19.60 -8.34
C VAL A 99 0.73 19.24 -9.35
N ILE A 100 1.78 18.62 -8.84
CA ILE A 100 2.85 17.99 -9.61
C ILE A 100 2.67 16.47 -9.48
N SER A 101 2.13 15.86 -10.52
CA SER A 101 1.99 14.40 -10.58
C SER A 101 3.24 13.76 -11.16
N PHE A 102 3.54 12.52 -10.76
CA PHE A 102 4.62 11.79 -11.39
C PHE A 102 4.34 10.30 -11.57
N MET A 103 4.87 9.74 -12.66
CA MET A 103 4.80 8.34 -13.06
C MET A 103 6.22 7.84 -13.33
N LEU A 104 6.92 7.45 -12.28
CA LEU A 104 8.31 7.06 -12.34
C LEU A 104 8.53 5.70 -11.65
N PRO A 105 9.44 4.86 -12.17
CA PRO A 105 9.97 3.72 -11.45
C PRO A 105 10.88 4.19 -10.30
N LEU A 106 11.44 3.27 -9.52
CA LEU A 106 12.35 3.59 -8.42
C LEU A 106 13.74 3.99 -8.94
N VAL A 107 13.81 5.15 -9.57
CA VAL A 107 15.07 5.79 -9.98
C VAL A 107 15.37 6.98 -9.07
N PRO A 108 16.63 7.41 -8.93
CA PRO A 108 16.99 8.52 -8.03
C PRO A 108 16.16 9.79 -8.23
N ASP A 109 15.83 10.11 -9.48
CA ASP A 109 15.02 11.30 -9.80
C ASP A 109 13.58 11.20 -9.32
N ALA A 110 13.07 9.99 -9.05
CA ALA A 110 11.73 9.81 -8.49
C ALA A 110 11.63 10.30 -7.05
N PHE A 111 12.65 10.04 -6.23
CA PHE A 111 12.74 10.52 -4.85
C PHE A 111 12.90 12.05 -4.81
N VAL A 112 13.74 12.59 -5.68
CA VAL A 112 13.95 14.03 -5.84
C VAL A 112 12.65 14.70 -6.31
N THR A 113 11.92 14.08 -7.24
CA THR A 113 10.62 14.57 -7.73
C THR A 113 9.59 14.62 -6.62
N LEU A 114 9.45 13.56 -5.82
CA LEU A 114 8.48 13.49 -4.72
C LEU A 114 8.63 14.68 -3.79
N PHE A 115 9.80 14.87 -3.21
CA PHE A 115 10.02 15.91 -2.20
C PHE A 115 10.19 17.31 -2.80
N GLY A 116 10.67 17.42 -4.03
CA GLY A 116 10.69 18.68 -4.78
C GLY A 116 9.28 19.16 -5.10
N ALA A 117 8.37 18.24 -5.45
CA ALA A 117 6.96 18.55 -5.68
C ALA A 117 6.24 18.99 -4.40
N GLU A 118 6.48 18.33 -3.26
CA GLU A 118 5.96 18.76 -1.95
C GLU A 118 6.49 20.13 -1.52
N ALA A 119 7.75 20.42 -1.83
CA ALA A 119 8.34 21.74 -1.52
C ALA A 119 7.81 22.84 -2.44
N ALA A 120 7.47 22.56 -3.68
CA ALA A 120 6.93 23.55 -4.63
C ALA A 120 5.41 23.70 -4.55
N GLY A 121 4.68 22.61 -4.43
CA GLY A 121 3.23 22.55 -4.50
C GLY A 121 2.68 21.32 -3.75
N ILE A 122 1.99 20.46 -4.46
CA ILE A 122 1.40 19.20 -3.96
C ILE A 122 1.91 18.06 -4.83
N ALA A 123 2.56 17.07 -4.24
CA ALA A 123 2.97 15.86 -4.95
C ALA A 123 1.75 14.93 -5.18
N ASN A 124 1.69 14.29 -6.35
CA ASN A 124 0.71 13.24 -6.62
C ASN A 124 1.41 12.07 -7.31
N PRO A 125 1.95 11.13 -6.53
CA PRO A 125 2.58 9.92 -7.04
C PRO A 125 1.53 8.97 -7.62
N VAL A 126 1.62 8.67 -8.91
CA VAL A 126 0.67 7.82 -9.63
C VAL A 126 1.30 6.47 -9.95
N ASN A 127 0.55 5.40 -9.73
CA ASN A 127 0.98 4.05 -10.07
C ASN A 127 1.08 3.87 -11.60
N PRO A 128 2.27 3.70 -12.17
CA PRO A 128 2.45 3.58 -13.62
C PRO A 128 1.95 2.24 -14.19
N LEU A 129 1.58 1.30 -13.34
CA LEU A 129 1.06 -0.01 -13.74
C LEU A 129 -0.45 -0.01 -13.98
N LEU A 130 -1.13 1.08 -13.66
CA LEU A 130 -2.56 1.24 -13.92
C LEU A 130 -2.82 1.35 -15.43
N GLU A 131 -4.05 1.05 -15.81
CA GLU A 131 -4.51 1.26 -17.18
C GLU A 131 -4.64 2.75 -17.51
N PRO A 132 -4.47 3.16 -18.80
CA PRO A 132 -4.48 4.56 -19.19
C PRO A 132 -5.72 5.33 -18.72
N HIS A 133 -6.92 4.74 -18.75
CA HIS A 133 -8.15 5.40 -18.29
C HIS A 133 -8.11 5.72 -16.79
N GLN A 134 -7.59 4.79 -15.97
CA GLN A 134 -7.47 5.00 -14.51
C GLN A 134 -6.44 6.09 -14.20
N ILE A 135 -5.33 6.12 -14.95
CA ILE A 135 -4.31 7.16 -14.85
C ILE A 135 -4.91 8.52 -15.18
N ALA A 136 -5.66 8.62 -16.31
CA ALA A 136 -6.33 9.85 -16.72
C ALA A 136 -7.30 10.36 -15.64
N GLU A 137 -8.10 9.47 -15.05
CA GLU A 137 -9.03 9.81 -13.96
C GLU A 137 -8.30 10.38 -12.73
N ILE A 138 -7.19 9.77 -12.31
CA ILE A 138 -6.38 10.26 -11.18
C ILE A 138 -5.79 11.63 -11.47
N LEU A 139 -5.17 11.79 -12.64
CA LEU A 139 -4.49 13.02 -13.03
C LEU A 139 -5.48 14.18 -13.21
N GLU A 140 -6.64 13.93 -13.79
CA GLU A 140 -7.69 14.93 -13.98
C GLU A 140 -8.35 15.30 -12.65
N ALA A 141 -8.69 14.30 -11.79
CA ALA A 141 -9.24 14.54 -10.46
C ALA A 141 -8.28 15.36 -9.57
N ALA A 142 -6.98 15.15 -9.71
CA ALA A 142 -5.96 15.92 -9.01
C ALA A 142 -5.76 17.32 -9.59
N ASN A 143 -6.34 17.68 -10.74
CA ASN A 143 -6.06 18.91 -11.48
C ASN A 143 -4.55 19.06 -11.78
N THR A 144 -3.93 18.00 -12.28
CA THR A 144 -2.48 17.95 -12.53
C THR A 144 -2.01 19.08 -13.42
N LYS A 145 -1.13 19.94 -12.88
CA LYS A 145 -0.54 21.08 -13.61
C LYS A 145 0.77 20.70 -14.30
N ILE A 146 1.60 19.91 -13.63
CA ILE A 146 2.86 19.40 -14.17
C ILE A 146 2.86 17.88 -14.03
N LEU A 147 3.23 17.17 -15.09
CA LEU A 147 3.41 15.72 -15.07
C LEU A 147 4.88 15.38 -15.27
N VAL A 148 5.49 14.69 -14.30
CA VAL A 148 6.84 14.15 -14.43
C VAL A 148 6.73 12.66 -14.79
N ALA A 149 7.36 12.23 -15.88
CA ALA A 149 7.26 10.85 -16.32
C ALA A 149 8.58 10.33 -16.90
N LEU A 150 8.71 8.99 -16.88
CA LEU A 150 9.82 8.34 -17.56
C LEU A 150 9.69 8.56 -19.07
N GLY A 151 10.79 8.97 -19.71
CA GLY A 151 10.86 9.11 -21.17
C GLY A 151 10.76 7.77 -21.89
N PRO A 152 10.71 7.78 -23.24
CA PRO A 152 10.68 6.57 -24.04
C PRO A 152 11.89 5.67 -23.72
N MET A 153 11.63 4.46 -23.25
CA MET A 153 12.66 3.51 -22.84
C MET A 153 12.20 2.08 -23.14
N PRO A 154 13.08 1.20 -23.67
CA PRO A 154 12.76 -0.21 -23.86
C PRO A 154 12.34 -0.89 -22.55
N GLY A 155 11.35 -1.77 -22.61
CA GLY A 155 10.89 -2.56 -21.48
C GLY A 155 9.88 -1.87 -20.56
N THR A 156 9.40 -0.69 -20.90
CA THR A 156 8.33 0.03 -20.19
C THR A 156 7.37 0.73 -21.15
N ASP A 157 6.10 0.82 -20.76
CA ASP A 157 5.02 1.47 -21.51
C ASP A 157 4.60 2.82 -20.90
N ILE A 158 5.38 3.34 -19.93
CA ILE A 158 5.01 4.57 -19.22
C ILE A 158 4.82 5.75 -20.16
N TRP A 159 5.76 5.94 -21.09
CA TRP A 159 5.66 7.07 -22.03
C TRP A 159 4.46 6.93 -22.98
N GLN A 160 4.20 5.73 -23.49
CA GLN A 160 3.03 5.46 -24.34
C GLN A 160 1.72 5.78 -23.59
N LYS A 161 1.65 5.43 -22.30
CA LYS A 161 0.50 5.81 -21.45
C LYS A 161 0.38 7.33 -21.29
N VAL A 162 1.50 8.03 -21.09
CA VAL A 162 1.51 9.50 -21.01
C VAL A 162 0.93 10.13 -22.29
N GLU A 163 1.35 9.66 -23.46
CA GLU A 163 0.84 10.18 -24.74
C GLU A 163 -0.66 9.91 -24.93
N GLN A 164 -1.16 8.75 -24.45
CA GLN A 164 -2.58 8.40 -24.50
C GLN A 164 -3.45 9.27 -23.57
N VAL A 165 -2.95 9.59 -22.35
CA VAL A 165 -3.73 10.33 -21.37
C VAL A 165 -3.63 11.85 -21.53
N ARG A 166 -2.51 12.36 -22.04
CA ARG A 166 -2.22 13.79 -22.20
C ARG A 166 -3.36 14.61 -22.81
N PRO A 167 -4.04 14.17 -23.92
CA PRO A 167 -5.12 14.93 -24.53
C PRO A 167 -6.35 15.13 -23.64
N GLN A 168 -6.49 14.34 -22.57
CA GLN A 168 -7.62 14.37 -21.66
C GLN A 168 -7.39 15.33 -20.48
N LEU A 169 -6.14 15.79 -20.25
CA LEU A 169 -5.75 16.56 -19.08
C LEU A 169 -5.90 18.07 -19.32
N LYS A 170 -6.99 18.65 -18.83
CA LYS A 170 -7.37 20.05 -19.09
C LYS A 170 -6.45 21.07 -18.40
N HIS A 171 -5.88 20.72 -17.26
CA HIS A 171 -5.06 21.61 -16.41
C HIS A 171 -3.56 21.48 -16.67
N LEU A 172 -3.13 20.50 -17.46
CA LEU A 172 -1.73 20.22 -17.73
C LEU A 172 -1.06 21.37 -18.51
N LYS A 173 0.04 21.90 -17.95
CA LYS A 173 0.84 22.99 -18.53
C LYS A 173 2.20 22.51 -19.04
N ALA A 174 2.79 21.53 -18.39
CA ALA A 174 4.10 21.01 -18.75
C ALA A 174 4.22 19.52 -18.46
N ILE A 175 5.00 18.82 -19.28
CA ILE A 175 5.48 17.47 -19.00
C ILE A 175 6.98 17.54 -18.81
N VAL A 176 7.49 16.91 -17.76
CA VAL A 176 8.94 16.82 -17.48
C VAL A 176 9.38 15.38 -17.65
N GLN A 177 10.29 15.15 -18.58
CA GLN A 177 10.72 13.83 -19.00
C GLN A 177 12.01 13.42 -18.31
N VAL A 178 11.98 12.39 -17.49
CA VAL A 178 13.17 11.76 -16.90
C VAL A 178 13.74 10.77 -17.90
N PHE A 179 15.05 10.81 -18.15
CA PHE A 179 15.74 10.03 -19.18
C PHE A 179 15.18 10.20 -20.58
N GLY A 180 14.97 11.46 -20.96
CA GLY A 180 14.52 11.84 -22.30
C GLY A 180 15.05 13.19 -22.72
N GLY A 181 15.05 13.46 -24.02
CA GLY A 181 15.57 14.71 -24.60
C GLY A 181 14.59 15.90 -24.51
N GLY A 182 13.34 15.63 -24.16
CA GLY A 182 12.29 16.66 -24.20
C GLY A 182 11.88 17.07 -25.62
N ASP A 183 10.84 17.91 -25.68
CA ASP A 183 10.35 18.61 -26.86
C ASP A 183 9.65 19.90 -26.40
N PRO A 184 10.43 20.97 -26.11
CA PRO A 184 9.89 22.21 -25.54
C PRO A 184 8.82 22.87 -26.42
N ALA A 185 8.88 22.69 -27.76
CA ALA A 185 7.87 23.22 -28.67
C ALA A 185 6.48 22.62 -28.41
N ASN A 186 6.44 21.40 -27.89
CA ASN A 186 5.22 20.68 -27.51
C ASN A 186 5.01 20.63 -25.99
N GLY A 187 5.70 21.46 -25.20
CA GLY A 187 5.56 21.54 -23.74
C GLY A 187 6.12 20.34 -22.97
N VAL A 188 7.07 19.60 -23.57
CA VAL A 188 7.80 18.51 -22.94
C VAL A 188 9.24 18.95 -22.68
N PHE A 189 9.69 18.88 -21.44
CA PHE A 189 10.99 19.37 -21.01
C PHE A 189 11.85 18.24 -20.47
N ALA A 190 13.17 18.29 -20.72
CA ALA A 190 14.11 17.32 -20.15
C ALA A 190 14.42 17.65 -18.69
N PHE A 191 14.15 16.72 -17.77
CA PHE A 191 14.41 16.86 -16.34
C PHE A 191 15.87 17.22 -16.05
N GLY A 192 16.81 16.47 -16.66
CA GLY A 192 18.24 16.65 -16.43
C GLY A 192 18.79 18.02 -16.87
N ASP A 193 18.16 18.67 -17.85
CA ASP A 193 18.58 19.98 -18.32
C ASP A 193 18.00 21.09 -17.47
N LEU A 194 16.71 20.98 -17.11
CA LEU A 194 16.05 21.99 -16.29
C LEU A 194 16.59 22.05 -14.86
N ILE A 195 16.81 20.90 -14.24
CA ILE A 195 17.22 20.83 -12.83
C ILE A 195 18.60 21.47 -12.62
N LYS A 196 19.54 21.27 -13.54
CA LYS A 196 20.91 21.84 -13.49
C LYS A 196 20.95 23.36 -13.54
N GLN A 197 19.91 23.99 -14.07
CA GLN A 197 19.82 25.44 -14.20
C GLN A 197 19.32 26.11 -12.90
N GLN A 198 18.89 25.31 -11.92
CA GLN A 198 18.25 25.83 -10.73
C GLN A 198 19.23 25.98 -9.55
N PRO A 199 19.08 27.03 -8.72
CA PRO A 199 19.80 27.15 -7.46
C PRO A 199 19.51 25.94 -6.55
N SER A 200 20.57 25.48 -5.87
CA SER A 200 20.51 24.29 -4.99
C SER A 200 20.52 24.62 -3.50
N ASP A 201 20.74 25.88 -3.16
CA ASP A 201 21.00 26.35 -1.79
C ASP A 201 19.76 26.96 -1.10
N ARG A 202 18.73 27.32 -1.86
CA ARG A 202 17.51 27.94 -1.35
C ARG A 202 16.32 27.76 -2.29
N LEU A 203 15.11 27.85 -1.73
CA LEU A 203 13.88 27.96 -2.49
C LEU A 203 13.73 29.39 -3.03
N VAL A 204 13.84 29.58 -4.36
CA VAL A 204 13.77 30.90 -5.00
C VAL A 204 12.39 31.55 -4.90
N SER A 205 11.35 30.77 -4.72
CA SER A 205 9.99 31.24 -4.48
C SER A 205 9.84 31.99 -3.16
N GLY A 206 10.79 31.85 -2.23
CA GLY A 206 10.66 32.35 -0.86
C GLY A 206 9.54 31.69 -0.06
N ARG A 207 8.97 30.58 -0.55
CA ARG A 207 7.88 29.84 0.10
C ARG A 207 8.29 29.39 1.50
N LYS A 208 7.48 29.75 2.49
CA LYS A 208 7.51 29.17 3.83
C LYS A 208 6.48 28.05 3.87
N ILE A 209 6.95 26.81 3.93
CA ILE A 209 6.10 25.63 3.98
C ILE A 209 5.61 25.46 5.41
N ARG A 210 4.30 25.34 5.59
CA ARG A 210 3.66 25.15 6.89
C ARG A 210 3.22 23.70 7.07
N GLY A 211 3.18 23.23 8.31
CA GLY A 211 2.68 21.91 8.64
C GLY A 211 1.24 21.68 8.15
N SER A 212 0.41 22.72 8.12
CA SER A 212 -0.97 22.67 7.61
C SER A 212 -1.11 22.70 6.08
N ASP A 213 -0.03 22.99 5.34
CA ASP A 213 -0.08 22.94 3.87
C ASP A 213 -0.25 21.49 3.41
N ILE A 214 -1.02 21.29 2.33
CA ILE A 214 -1.12 19.98 1.71
C ILE A 214 0.22 19.65 1.04
N ALA A 215 0.80 18.52 1.42
CA ALA A 215 2.04 17.99 0.87
C ALA A 215 1.79 17.10 -0.34
N ALA A 216 0.82 16.18 -0.21
CA ALA A 216 0.59 15.22 -1.26
C ALA A 216 -0.88 14.75 -1.34
N TYR A 217 -1.24 14.27 -2.54
CA TYR A 217 -2.41 13.44 -2.80
C TYR A 217 -1.96 12.03 -3.08
N PHE A 218 -2.41 11.07 -2.27
CA PHE A 218 -2.19 9.65 -2.53
C PHE A 218 -3.49 9.00 -2.98
N HIS A 219 -3.44 8.29 -4.11
CA HIS A 219 -4.61 7.53 -4.54
C HIS A 219 -4.73 6.21 -3.76
N THR A 220 -5.95 5.87 -3.34
CA THR A 220 -6.26 4.56 -2.78
C THR A 220 -6.88 3.67 -3.84
N GLY A 221 -6.54 2.39 -3.82
CA GLY A 221 -7.19 1.39 -4.65
C GLY A 221 -8.63 1.18 -4.22
N GLY A 222 -9.57 1.99 -4.73
CA GLY A 222 -10.99 1.69 -4.66
C GLY A 222 -11.26 0.47 -5.54
N THR A 223 -11.83 -0.59 -4.99
CA THR A 223 -12.23 -1.78 -5.75
C THR A 223 -13.46 -1.51 -6.61
N THR A 224 -14.06 -0.32 -6.51
CA THR A 224 -15.35 0.01 -7.10
C THR A 224 -15.45 1.51 -7.40
N GLY A 225 -14.95 1.97 -8.54
CA GLY A 225 -15.19 3.34 -8.99
C GLY A 225 -13.94 4.23 -9.11
N THR A 226 -14.14 5.53 -9.23
CA THR A 226 -13.09 6.56 -9.34
C THR A 226 -12.14 6.48 -8.16
N PRO A 227 -10.81 6.48 -8.39
CA PRO A 227 -9.82 6.43 -7.32
C PRO A 227 -10.01 7.56 -6.30
N LYS A 228 -9.98 7.23 -5.01
CA LYS A 228 -10.04 8.25 -3.96
C LYS A 228 -8.67 8.88 -3.77
N LEU A 229 -8.61 10.21 -3.72
CA LEU A 229 -7.39 10.97 -3.44
C LEU A 229 -7.39 11.42 -1.98
N VAL A 230 -6.47 10.88 -1.20
CA VAL A 230 -6.25 11.19 0.21
C VAL A 230 -5.38 12.44 0.31
N ARG A 231 -5.82 13.46 1.03
CA ARG A 231 -5.05 14.71 1.24
C ARG A 231 -4.15 14.57 2.46
N HIS A 232 -2.85 14.56 2.27
CA HIS A 232 -1.89 14.64 3.38
C HIS A 232 -1.35 16.04 3.55
N THR A 233 -1.35 16.53 4.76
CA THR A 233 -0.59 17.73 5.13
C THR A 233 0.87 17.37 5.39
N HIS A 234 1.76 18.36 5.37
CA HIS A 234 3.15 18.15 5.78
C HIS A 234 3.24 17.66 7.23
N ALA A 235 2.39 18.19 8.14
CA ALA A 235 2.36 17.74 9.53
C ALA A 235 2.01 16.25 9.67
N ASN A 236 1.06 15.74 8.87
CA ASN A 236 0.73 14.30 8.88
C ASN A 236 1.95 13.44 8.52
N GLN A 237 2.67 13.83 7.46
CA GLN A 237 3.83 13.07 6.98
C GLN A 237 5.04 13.19 7.92
N VAL A 238 5.29 14.39 8.46
CA VAL A 238 6.36 14.61 9.45
C VAL A 238 6.10 13.79 10.70
N TYR A 239 4.86 13.75 11.20
CA TYR A 239 4.50 12.90 12.33
C TYR A 239 4.86 11.43 12.07
N GLN A 240 4.55 10.92 10.89
CA GLN A 240 4.84 9.54 10.51
C GLN A 240 6.34 9.22 10.63
N ALA A 241 7.18 10.06 10.02
CA ALA A 241 8.62 9.86 10.05
C ALA A 241 9.22 10.03 11.46
N TRP A 242 8.74 11.03 12.20
CA TRP A 242 9.18 11.29 13.57
C TRP A 242 8.83 10.15 14.52
N ALA A 243 7.58 9.68 14.51
CA ALA A 243 7.12 8.62 15.41
C ALA A 243 7.84 7.28 15.14
N LEU A 244 8.08 6.95 13.86
CA LEU A 244 8.84 5.76 13.51
C LEU A 244 10.31 5.88 13.90
N ASN A 245 10.96 7.02 13.70
CA ASN A 245 12.34 7.24 14.15
C ASN A 245 12.46 7.15 15.68
N LEU A 246 11.49 7.67 16.42
CA LEU A 246 11.40 7.53 17.87
C LEU A 246 11.38 6.06 18.29
N LEU A 247 10.48 5.25 17.70
CA LEU A 247 10.26 3.88 18.12
C LEU A 247 11.30 2.90 17.57
N LEU A 248 11.76 3.11 16.33
CA LEU A 248 12.75 2.24 15.66
C LEU A 248 14.20 2.71 15.86
N LYS A 249 14.41 3.76 16.67
CA LYS A 249 15.75 4.30 16.98
C LYS A 249 16.54 4.69 15.75
N GLY A 250 15.90 5.45 14.83
CA GLY A 250 16.54 5.94 13.60
C GLY A 250 17.86 6.65 13.87
N LYS A 251 18.90 6.36 13.09
CA LYS A 251 20.25 6.89 13.31
C LYS A 251 21.00 7.11 11.99
N PRO A 252 21.92 8.08 11.93
CA PRO A 252 22.74 8.32 10.75
C PRO A 252 23.53 7.08 10.31
N GLY A 253 23.64 6.88 9.00
CA GLY A 253 24.47 5.84 8.39
C GLY A 253 23.89 4.42 8.46
N ALA A 254 22.73 4.20 9.07
CA ALA A 254 22.04 2.93 8.95
C ALA A 254 21.51 2.73 7.52
N ASN A 255 21.48 1.48 7.05
CA ASN A 255 20.99 1.15 5.72
C ASN A 255 19.61 0.48 5.78
N LEU A 256 18.75 0.78 4.80
CA LEU A 256 17.51 0.10 4.55
C LEU A 256 17.50 -0.46 3.12
N LEU A 257 17.31 -1.77 2.95
CA LEU A 257 17.06 -2.36 1.62
C LEU A 257 15.66 -1.93 1.16
N PHE A 258 15.61 -1.13 0.10
CA PHE A 258 14.39 -0.48 -0.36
C PHE A 258 13.93 -0.99 -1.73
N GLY A 259 12.66 -1.36 -1.81
CA GLY A 259 12.04 -1.85 -3.05
C GLY A 259 10.54 -1.60 -3.11
N MET A 260 9.97 -0.80 -2.19
CA MET A 260 8.56 -0.45 -2.18
C MET A 260 8.25 0.71 -3.14
N PRO A 261 7.09 0.72 -3.81
CA PRO A 261 6.75 1.80 -4.73
C PRO A 261 6.45 3.13 -4.02
N LEU A 262 6.83 4.25 -4.66
CA LEU A 262 6.62 5.61 -4.11
C LEU A 262 5.16 6.09 -4.19
N PHE A 263 4.32 5.51 -5.03
CA PHE A 263 2.89 5.83 -5.07
C PHE A 263 2.11 5.24 -3.88
N HIS A 264 2.79 4.54 -2.98
CA HIS A 264 2.21 3.98 -1.77
C HIS A 264 2.89 4.56 -0.53
N VAL A 265 2.09 4.98 0.46
CA VAL A 265 2.56 5.61 1.70
C VAL A 265 3.56 4.76 2.50
N GLY A 266 3.46 3.42 2.42
CA GLY A 266 4.44 2.51 3.01
C GLY A 266 5.84 2.68 2.41
N GLY A 267 5.94 2.93 1.10
CA GLY A 267 7.20 3.26 0.43
C GLY A 267 7.66 4.68 0.73
N SER A 268 6.85 5.67 0.36
CA SER A 268 7.24 7.08 0.40
C SER A 268 7.40 7.64 1.81
N LEU A 269 6.56 7.26 2.77
CA LEU A 269 6.57 7.83 4.12
C LEU A 269 7.25 6.89 5.13
N THR A 270 6.72 5.66 5.28
CA THR A 270 7.25 4.72 6.28
C THR A 270 8.72 4.39 6.04
N GLN A 271 9.11 4.18 4.79
CA GLN A 271 10.50 3.81 4.49
C GLN A 271 11.33 5.02 4.06
N VAL A 272 10.93 5.76 3.03
CA VAL A 272 11.79 6.82 2.45
C VAL A 272 11.92 8.03 3.37
N LEU A 273 10.81 8.68 3.77
CA LEU A 273 10.88 9.88 4.58
C LEU A 273 11.50 9.59 5.96
N THR A 274 11.13 8.47 6.60
CA THR A 274 11.70 8.04 7.89
C THR A 274 13.22 7.83 7.77
N THR A 275 13.67 7.12 6.75
CA THR A 275 15.11 6.86 6.53
C THR A 275 15.89 8.14 6.27
N LEU A 276 15.41 8.98 5.35
CA LEU A 276 16.12 10.21 4.98
C LEU A 276 16.16 11.22 6.12
N SER A 277 15.08 11.37 6.88
CA SER A 277 15.02 12.32 8.00
C SER A 277 15.94 11.95 9.17
N SER A 278 16.29 10.68 9.34
CA SER A 278 17.25 10.23 10.36
C SER A 278 18.73 10.33 9.92
N GLY A 279 19.01 10.65 8.66
CA GLY A 279 20.36 10.59 8.09
C GLY A 279 20.81 9.16 7.74
N SER A 280 19.87 8.23 7.65
CA SER A 280 20.08 6.84 7.19
C SER A 280 20.02 6.77 5.66
N SER A 281 20.42 5.64 5.09
CA SER A 281 20.57 5.41 3.66
C SER A 281 19.56 4.43 3.10
N LEU A 282 18.98 4.77 1.96
CA LEU A 282 18.18 3.87 1.14
C LEU A 282 19.09 3.09 0.18
N VAL A 283 19.10 1.78 0.28
CA VAL A 283 19.70 0.90 -0.74
C VAL A 283 18.58 0.46 -1.69
N VAL A 284 18.42 1.20 -2.77
CA VAL A 284 17.36 0.95 -3.77
C VAL A 284 17.76 -0.24 -4.62
N LEU A 285 17.00 -1.33 -4.52
CA LEU A 285 17.35 -2.63 -5.08
C LEU A 285 17.36 -2.65 -6.62
N SER A 286 16.40 -1.97 -7.24
CA SER A 286 16.28 -1.83 -8.71
C SER A 286 15.18 -0.85 -9.06
N PRO A 287 15.04 -0.42 -10.33
CA PRO A 287 13.90 0.39 -10.79
C PRO A 287 12.53 -0.25 -10.53
N SER A 288 12.43 -1.58 -10.53
CA SER A 288 11.20 -2.33 -10.23
C SER A 288 11.09 -2.78 -8.77
N GLY A 289 12.06 -2.42 -7.93
CA GLY A 289 12.08 -2.74 -6.50
C GLY A 289 12.02 -4.24 -6.21
N TRP A 290 11.17 -4.64 -5.28
CA TRP A 290 10.97 -6.05 -4.91
C TRP A 290 10.37 -6.92 -6.02
N ARG A 291 9.84 -6.34 -7.09
CA ARG A 291 9.35 -7.09 -8.27
C ARG A 291 10.49 -7.61 -9.15
N ASN A 292 11.72 -7.12 -8.96
CA ASN A 292 12.88 -7.71 -9.59
C ASN A 292 13.17 -9.07 -8.93
N PRO A 293 13.15 -10.19 -9.67
CA PRO A 293 13.39 -11.52 -9.09
C PRO A 293 14.75 -11.66 -8.42
N ASN A 294 15.77 -10.89 -8.87
CA ASN A 294 17.08 -10.87 -8.24
C ASN A 294 17.06 -10.29 -6.82
N ALA A 295 16.11 -9.39 -6.51
CA ALA A 295 16.00 -8.81 -5.18
C ALA A 295 15.74 -9.87 -4.10
N VAL A 296 14.87 -10.83 -4.39
CA VAL A 296 14.61 -11.97 -3.49
C VAL A 296 15.72 -13.02 -3.61
N LYS A 297 16.14 -13.35 -4.82
CA LYS A 297 17.18 -14.37 -5.06
C LYS A 297 18.49 -14.05 -4.33
N ASN A 298 18.89 -12.78 -4.33
CA ASN A 298 20.17 -12.32 -3.79
C ASN A 298 20.03 -11.68 -2.40
N ILE A 299 18.89 -11.86 -1.73
CA ILE A 299 18.55 -11.11 -0.51
C ILE A 299 19.64 -11.21 0.56
N TRP A 300 20.17 -12.40 0.81
CA TRP A 300 21.12 -12.60 1.90
C TRP A 300 22.51 -12.03 1.60
N GLN A 301 22.97 -12.07 0.35
CA GLN A 301 24.20 -11.41 -0.10
C GLN A 301 24.05 -9.87 -0.06
N LEU A 302 22.86 -9.34 -0.35
CA LEU A 302 22.56 -7.91 -0.19
C LEU A 302 22.54 -7.51 1.30
N VAL A 303 21.98 -8.35 2.18
CA VAL A 303 22.04 -8.15 3.63
C VAL A 303 23.50 -8.15 4.13
N GLU A 304 24.30 -9.15 3.75
CA GLU A 304 25.71 -9.23 4.12
C GLU A 304 26.50 -8.00 3.69
N ARG A 305 26.27 -7.53 2.45
CA ARG A 305 26.99 -6.40 1.88
C ARG A 305 26.59 -5.06 2.50
N PHE A 306 25.30 -4.80 2.59
CA PHE A 306 24.80 -3.48 3.00
C PHE A 306 24.46 -3.39 4.49
N LYS A 307 24.44 -4.49 5.20
CA LYS A 307 24.23 -4.60 6.65
C LYS A 307 23.03 -3.79 7.15
N PRO A 308 21.82 -3.99 6.57
CA PRO A 308 20.62 -3.36 7.09
C PRO A 308 20.31 -3.88 8.48
N GLU A 309 19.65 -3.04 9.32
CA GLU A 309 19.20 -3.46 10.65
C GLU A 309 17.83 -4.17 10.60
N ALA A 310 17.08 -3.98 9.53
CA ALA A 310 15.76 -4.59 9.35
C ALA A 310 15.61 -5.26 7.99
N LEU A 311 14.92 -6.40 7.98
CA LEU A 311 14.33 -6.97 6.77
C LEU A 311 12.88 -6.48 6.68
N SER A 312 12.63 -5.42 5.89
CA SER A 312 11.35 -4.73 5.87
C SER A 312 10.68 -4.80 4.50
N SER A 313 9.48 -5.40 4.43
CA SER A 313 8.67 -5.44 3.20
C SER A 313 7.23 -5.87 3.48
N VAL A 314 6.44 -6.06 2.42
CA VAL A 314 5.12 -6.67 2.51
C VAL A 314 5.22 -8.17 2.82
N PRO A 315 4.19 -8.79 3.43
CA PRO A 315 4.23 -10.20 3.85
C PRO A 315 4.56 -11.18 2.73
N THR A 316 4.13 -10.91 1.49
CA THR A 316 4.43 -11.73 0.31
C THR A 316 5.93 -11.81 0.00
N VAL A 317 6.63 -10.68 0.13
CA VAL A 317 8.09 -10.62 -0.05
C VAL A 317 8.80 -11.32 1.11
N LEU A 318 8.37 -11.08 2.36
CA LEU A 318 8.95 -11.76 3.53
C LEU A 318 8.83 -13.29 3.40
N ALA A 319 7.65 -13.78 2.98
CA ALA A 319 7.45 -15.21 2.72
C ALA A 319 8.38 -15.75 1.62
N ALA A 320 8.56 -14.98 0.53
CA ALA A 320 9.45 -15.36 -0.56
C ALA A 320 10.93 -15.42 -0.13
N THR A 321 11.37 -14.49 0.73
CA THR A 321 12.77 -14.51 1.25
C THR A 321 13.05 -15.74 2.11
N LEU A 322 12.06 -16.26 2.84
CA LEU A 322 12.19 -17.50 3.63
C LEU A 322 12.41 -18.76 2.79
N ALA A 323 12.04 -18.72 1.51
CA ALA A 323 12.29 -19.82 0.58
C ALA A 323 13.75 -19.86 0.07
N VAL A 324 14.51 -18.77 0.28
CA VAL A 324 15.94 -18.67 -0.08
C VAL A 324 16.77 -18.99 1.16
N PRO A 325 17.55 -20.08 1.20
CA PRO A 325 18.42 -20.36 2.35
C PRO A 325 19.52 -19.29 2.50
N PRO A 326 19.79 -18.80 3.73
CA PRO A 326 20.88 -17.83 3.95
C PRO A 326 22.27 -18.37 3.56
N GLY A 327 22.46 -19.68 3.59
CA GLY A 327 23.76 -20.29 3.34
C GLY A 327 24.81 -19.81 4.36
N ASN A 328 25.95 -19.31 3.84
CA ASN A 328 27.04 -18.75 4.65
C ASN A 328 27.00 -17.22 4.75
N ALA A 329 25.95 -16.56 4.25
CA ALA A 329 25.86 -15.10 4.30
C ALA A 329 25.75 -14.59 5.74
N ASP A 330 26.53 -13.56 6.07
CA ASP A 330 26.44 -12.89 7.37
C ASP A 330 25.21 -11.99 7.45
N ILE A 331 24.19 -12.46 8.18
CA ILE A 331 22.94 -11.74 8.42
C ILE A 331 22.86 -11.14 9.84
N SER A 332 23.97 -11.12 10.59
CA SER A 332 24.03 -10.66 11.99
C SER A 332 23.67 -9.19 12.20
N SER A 333 23.69 -8.39 11.14
CA SER A 333 23.25 -6.99 11.18
C SER A 333 21.75 -6.83 11.42
N LEU A 334 20.95 -7.84 11.04
CA LEU A 334 19.48 -7.79 11.20
C LEU A 334 19.09 -7.91 12.68
N LYS A 335 18.28 -6.96 13.13
CA LYS A 335 17.73 -6.90 14.48
C LYS A 335 16.27 -7.36 14.53
N TYR A 336 15.52 -7.15 13.46
CA TYR A 336 14.12 -7.53 13.33
C TYR A 336 13.69 -7.68 11.87
N ALA A 337 12.60 -8.39 11.65
CA ALA A 337 11.84 -8.33 10.41
C ALA A 337 10.62 -7.44 10.61
N ALA A 338 10.31 -6.58 9.63
CA ALA A 338 9.15 -5.70 9.70
C ALA A 338 8.23 -5.90 8.50
N GLY A 339 6.93 -5.91 8.73
CA GLY A 339 5.97 -6.05 7.64
C GLY A 339 4.61 -5.45 7.95
N GLY A 340 3.90 -5.11 6.88
CA GLY A 340 2.57 -4.54 6.99
C GLY A 340 1.92 -4.31 5.64
N GLY A 341 0.80 -3.56 5.67
CA GLY A 341 -0.02 -3.33 4.50
C GLY A 341 -1.02 -4.46 4.23
N SER A 342 -0.78 -5.65 4.71
CA SER A 342 -1.72 -6.76 4.93
C SER A 342 -1.23 -7.56 6.14
N ALA A 343 -2.08 -8.40 6.72
CA ALA A 343 -1.69 -9.24 7.84
C ALA A 343 -0.51 -10.16 7.47
N ILE A 344 0.45 -10.29 8.37
CA ILE A 344 1.50 -11.32 8.24
C ILE A 344 0.89 -12.64 8.73
N PRO A 345 0.78 -13.67 7.88
CA PRO A 345 0.33 -14.98 8.35
C PRO A 345 1.19 -15.44 9.54
N VAL A 346 0.56 -15.92 10.61
CA VAL A 346 1.26 -16.37 11.83
C VAL A 346 2.32 -17.41 11.48
N ALA A 347 2.04 -18.29 10.52
CA ALA A 347 3.00 -19.28 10.03
C ALA A 347 4.27 -18.63 9.42
N VAL A 348 4.14 -17.51 8.71
CA VAL A 348 5.29 -16.75 8.17
C VAL A 348 6.05 -16.07 9.30
N GLY A 349 5.35 -15.44 10.23
CA GLY A 349 5.96 -14.82 11.41
C GLY A 349 6.73 -15.83 12.27
N SER A 350 6.14 -16.99 12.56
CA SER A 350 6.80 -18.09 13.28
C SER A 350 8.04 -18.59 12.55
N ALA A 351 7.96 -18.77 11.21
CA ALA A 351 9.10 -19.21 10.42
C ALA A 351 10.26 -18.18 10.43
N ILE A 352 9.97 -16.87 10.44
CA ILE A 352 10.98 -15.82 10.61
C ILE A 352 11.68 -15.97 11.96
N GLN A 353 10.90 -16.11 13.05
CA GLN A 353 11.45 -16.26 14.41
C GLN A 353 12.27 -17.54 14.54
N GLU A 354 11.82 -18.65 13.97
CA GLU A 354 12.50 -19.95 14.08
C GLU A 354 13.77 -20.04 13.23
N LYS A 355 13.69 -19.62 11.95
CA LYS A 355 14.78 -19.79 10.98
C LYS A 355 15.82 -18.68 11.02
N LEU A 356 15.36 -17.43 11.18
CA LEU A 356 16.23 -16.25 11.15
C LEU A 356 16.55 -15.73 12.55
N LYS A 357 15.86 -16.21 13.60
CA LYS A 357 15.98 -15.73 14.99
C LYS A 357 15.68 -14.24 15.14
N LEU A 358 14.82 -13.70 14.29
CA LEU A 358 14.45 -12.28 14.29
C LEU A 358 13.07 -12.08 14.91
N PRO A 359 12.88 -11.09 15.78
CA PRO A 359 11.55 -10.64 16.17
C PRO A 359 10.80 -10.06 14.97
N VAL A 360 9.46 -10.18 14.98
CA VAL A 360 8.62 -9.69 13.88
C VAL A 360 7.87 -8.45 14.34
N VAL A 361 8.19 -7.31 13.73
CA VAL A 361 7.51 -6.03 13.95
C VAL A 361 6.40 -5.88 12.91
N GLU A 362 5.18 -6.25 13.29
CA GLU A 362 4.02 -6.04 12.44
C GLU A 362 3.51 -4.62 12.58
N VAL A 363 3.16 -3.97 11.46
CA VAL A 363 2.64 -2.61 11.40
C VAL A 363 1.29 -2.57 10.72
N TYR A 364 0.39 -1.75 11.23
CA TYR A 364 -0.93 -1.52 10.65
C TYR A 364 -1.24 -0.04 10.52
N GLY A 365 -1.93 0.27 9.46
CA GLY A 365 -2.43 1.59 9.12
C GLY A 365 -2.88 1.62 7.66
N MET A 366 -3.25 2.77 7.21
CA MET A 366 -3.82 2.99 5.89
C MET A 366 -3.35 4.33 5.31
N THR A 367 -3.66 4.59 4.06
CA THR A 367 -3.31 5.87 3.44
C THR A 367 -3.88 7.03 4.25
N GLU A 368 -5.08 6.90 4.77
CA GLU A 368 -5.82 7.88 5.56
C GLU A 368 -5.20 8.16 6.95
N THR A 369 -4.28 7.30 7.43
CA THR A 369 -3.47 7.53 8.64
C THR A 369 -2.01 7.87 8.32
N SER A 370 -1.74 8.30 7.10
CA SER A 370 -0.40 8.61 6.58
C SER A 370 0.58 7.44 6.69
N SER A 371 0.12 6.22 6.65
CA SER A 371 0.74 4.91 6.69
C SER A 371 0.55 4.18 8.03
N VAL A 372 1.56 4.15 8.90
CA VAL A 372 1.53 3.37 10.16
C VAL A 372 0.75 4.12 11.24
N HIS A 373 -0.14 3.42 11.92
CA HIS A 373 -0.87 3.92 13.08
C HIS A 373 -0.60 3.10 14.33
N THR A 374 -0.42 1.78 14.18
CA THR A 374 0.01 0.88 15.24
C THR A 374 1.20 0.04 14.79
N LEU A 375 2.04 -0.38 15.72
CA LEU A 375 3.12 -1.33 15.48
C LEU A 375 3.46 -2.12 16.73
N ALA A 376 4.10 -3.29 16.54
CA ALA A 376 4.71 -4.03 17.63
C ALA A 376 5.97 -3.26 18.08
N TYR A 377 5.94 -2.63 19.27
CA TYR A 377 7.05 -1.82 19.76
C TYR A 377 8.28 -2.69 20.01
N PRO A 378 9.44 -2.33 19.47
CA PRO A 378 10.70 -2.97 19.86
C PRO A 378 10.91 -2.88 21.38
N GLY A 379 11.29 -4.00 22.01
CA GLY A 379 11.48 -4.09 23.46
C GLY A 379 10.23 -4.41 24.27
N ARG A 380 9.02 -4.33 23.70
CA ARG A 380 7.79 -4.85 24.30
C ARG A 380 7.51 -6.28 23.85
N PRO A 381 6.67 -7.06 24.56
CA PRO A 381 6.27 -8.40 24.12
C PRO A 381 5.67 -8.38 22.72
N ILE A 382 6.23 -9.18 21.81
CA ILE A 382 5.69 -9.35 20.46
C ILE A 382 4.66 -10.46 20.46
N ARG A 383 3.46 -10.15 19.93
CA ARG A 383 2.33 -11.08 19.80
C ARG A 383 2.07 -11.30 18.32
N LEU A 384 2.51 -12.45 17.79
CA LEU A 384 2.27 -12.78 16.38
C LEU A 384 0.77 -12.78 16.07
N GLY A 385 0.40 -12.12 14.97
CA GLY A 385 -0.98 -11.91 14.55
C GLY A 385 -1.62 -10.65 15.13
N SER A 386 -0.99 -10.00 16.13
CA SER A 386 -1.36 -8.66 16.55
C SER A 386 -0.57 -7.61 15.78
N VAL A 387 -1.23 -6.53 15.40
CA VAL A 387 -0.60 -5.37 14.77
C VAL A 387 -0.06 -4.35 15.78
N GLY A 388 0.13 -4.79 17.03
CA GLY A 388 0.78 -4.03 18.09
C GLY A 388 -0.10 -2.98 18.76
N LEU A 389 0.54 -1.90 19.17
CA LEU A 389 -0.01 -0.80 19.98
C LEU A 389 -0.02 0.51 19.18
N PRO A 390 -0.91 1.46 19.48
CA PRO A 390 -0.91 2.78 18.85
C PRO A 390 0.43 3.49 19.03
N MET A 391 0.90 4.19 17.99
CA MET A 391 2.08 5.07 18.11
C MET A 391 1.80 6.22 19.10
N PRO A 392 2.81 6.83 19.71
CA PRO A 392 2.62 7.97 20.61
C PRO A 392 1.77 9.08 19.96
N TYR A 393 0.82 9.63 20.72
CA TYR A 393 -0.22 10.58 20.29
C TYR A 393 -1.28 10.02 19.34
N SER A 394 -1.18 8.77 18.92
CA SER A 394 -2.24 8.07 18.19
C SER A 394 -3.19 7.34 19.14
N ARG A 395 -4.42 7.16 18.70
CA ARG A 395 -5.48 6.47 19.47
C ARG A 395 -6.22 5.50 18.57
N VAL A 396 -6.59 4.38 19.16
CA VAL A 396 -7.44 3.35 18.53
C VAL A 396 -8.62 3.07 19.45
N ARG A 397 -9.81 2.97 18.87
CA ARG A 397 -11.01 2.47 19.55
C ARG A 397 -11.63 1.36 18.72
N ILE A 398 -12.24 0.40 19.39
CA ILE A 398 -13.09 -0.60 18.77
C ILE A 398 -14.52 -0.25 19.16
N VAL A 399 -15.40 -0.09 18.18
CA VAL A 399 -16.73 0.46 18.39
C VAL A 399 -17.80 -0.35 17.68
N GLN A 400 -19.03 -0.26 18.20
CA GLN A 400 -20.25 -0.64 17.48
C GLN A 400 -20.85 0.60 16.83
N LEU A 401 -21.16 0.48 15.54
CA LEU A 401 -21.81 1.52 14.75
C LEU A 401 -23.23 1.07 14.36
N ASP A 402 -24.14 2.00 14.22
CA ASP A 402 -25.45 1.75 13.62
C ASP A 402 -25.37 1.64 12.08
N ALA A 403 -26.52 1.42 11.43
CA ALA A 403 -26.61 1.30 9.98
C ALA A 403 -26.23 2.59 9.23
N ASP A 404 -26.29 3.74 9.91
CA ASP A 404 -25.91 5.05 9.36
C ASP A 404 -24.43 5.38 9.64
N GLY A 405 -23.70 4.47 10.31
CA GLY A 405 -22.28 4.66 10.67
C GLY A 405 -22.07 5.53 11.93
N ARG A 406 -23.12 5.78 12.74
CA ARG A 406 -23.01 6.56 13.97
C ARG A 406 -22.58 5.67 15.14
N LEU A 407 -21.82 6.25 16.06
CA LEU A 407 -21.35 5.56 17.25
C LEU A 407 -22.52 5.14 18.16
N ILE A 408 -22.61 3.83 18.44
CA ILE A 408 -23.51 3.28 19.46
C ILE A 408 -22.76 3.23 20.80
N ARG A 409 -21.60 2.58 20.84
CA ARG A 409 -20.78 2.41 22.04
C ARG A 409 -19.36 1.90 21.74
N ASP A 410 -18.48 2.01 22.69
CA ASP A 410 -17.22 1.27 22.70
C ASP A 410 -17.44 -0.23 22.94
N CYS A 411 -16.61 -1.05 22.31
CA CYS A 411 -16.51 -2.47 22.58
C CYS A 411 -15.68 -2.72 23.86
N LYS A 412 -15.98 -3.82 24.55
CA LYS A 412 -15.16 -4.30 25.66
C LYS A 412 -13.88 -4.95 25.14
N PRO A 413 -12.83 -5.11 25.99
CA PRO A 413 -11.71 -5.96 25.62
C PRO A 413 -12.18 -7.33 25.10
N GLU A 414 -11.52 -7.83 24.06
CA GLU A 414 -11.82 -9.07 23.32
C GLU A 414 -13.12 -9.02 22.46
N GLU A 415 -13.93 -7.97 22.56
CA GLU A 415 -15.13 -7.82 21.73
C GLU A 415 -14.75 -7.27 20.34
N ILE A 416 -15.22 -7.93 19.29
CA ILE A 416 -14.99 -7.51 17.91
C ILE A 416 -15.93 -6.36 17.53
N GLY A 417 -15.40 -5.34 16.88
CA GLY A 417 -16.13 -4.19 16.35
C GLY A 417 -15.35 -3.50 15.24
N VAL A 418 -15.83 -2.33 14.84
CA VAL A 418 -15.18 -1.49 13.83
C VAL A 418 -13.99 -0.78 14.45
N VAL A 419 -12.84 -0.85 13.77
CA VAL A 419 -11.61 -0.14 14.16
C VAL A 419 -11.71 1.31 13.71
N ILE A 420 -11.67 2.23 14.66
CA ILE A 420 -11.58 3.67 14.39
C ILE A 420 -10.30 4.25 14.98
N MET A 421 -9.71 5.24 14.29
CA MET A 421 -8.38 5.76 14.59
C MET A 421 -8.36 7.29 14.62
N ALA A 422 -7.59 7.86 15.55
CA ALA A 422 -7.38 9.31 15.63
C ALA A 422 -5.92 9.63 16.01
N GLY A 423 -5.43 10.79 15.61
CA GLY A 423 -4.06 11.23 15.95
C GLY A 423 -3.45 12.14 14.88
N PRO A 424 -2.21 12.60 15.08
CA PRO A 424 -1.57 13.57 14.18
C PRO A 424 -1.34 13.05 12.75
N GLY A 425 -1.26 11.73 12.56
CA GLY A 425 -1.12 11.10 11.24
C GLY A 425 -2.43 10.98 10.46
N VAL A 426 -3.59 11.23 11.08
CA VAL A 426 -4.90 11.10 10.43
C VAL A 426 -5.13 12.28 9.49
N PHE A 427 -5.55 11.96 8.26
CA PHE A 427 -5.81 12.94 7.21
C PHE A 427 -7.03 13.85 7.50
N GLY A 428 -7.10 14.99 6.81
CA GLY A 428 -8.23 15.90 6.90
C GLY A 428 -9.38 15.62 5.91
N GLY A 429 -9.42 14.42 5.32
CA GLY A 429 -10.44 14.01 4.34
C GLY A 429 -9.92 13.86 2.90
N TYR A 430 -10.77 13.30 2.06
CA TYR A 430 -10.49 13.09 0.64
C TYR A 430 -10.65 14.39 -0.15
N LEU A 431 -10.03 14.43 -1.34
CA LEU A 431 -10.13 15.58 -2.24
C LEU A 431 -11.57 15.79 -2.75
N ASN A 432 -12.28 14.71 -3.06
CA ASN A 432 -13.71 14.76 -3.39
C ASN A 432 -14.54 14.58 -2.10
N ASP A 433 -15.34 15.58 -1.75
CA ASP A 433 -16.14 15.62 -0.53
C ASP A 433 -17.20 14.50 -0.45
N GLU A 434 -17.67 13.98 -1.57
CA GLU A 434 -18.58 12.82 -1.59
C GLU A 434 -17.93 11.57 -0.98
N HIS A 435 -16.61 11.45 -1.08
CA HIS A 435 -15.88 10.35 -0.48
C HIS A 435 -15.72 10.47 1.05
N ASN A 436 -15.99 11.65 1.61
CA ASN A 436 -15.93 11.90 3.05
C ASN A 436 -17.15 11.36 3.80
N LYS A 437 -18.24 11.05 3.09
CA LYS A 437 -19.43 10.45 3.69
C LYS A 437 -19.09 9.10 4.33
N GLY A 438 -19.27 9.01 5.65
CA GLY A 438 -18.94 7.81 6.44
C GLY A 438 -17.45 7.52 6.62
N ALA A 439 -16.56 8.43 6.18
CA ALA A 439 -15.13 8.30 6.39
C ALA A 439 -14.70 8.59 7.85
N PHE A 440 -15.50 9.33 8.57
CA PHE A 440 -15.25 9.70 9.96
C PHE A 440 -16.42 9.35 10.87
N VAL A 441 -16.10 8.98 12.10
CA VAL A 441 -17.02 8.84 13.24
C VAL A 441 -16.75 10.02 14.17
N ASP A 442 -17.81 10.75 14.60
CA ASP A 442 -17.70 11.94 15.46
C ASP A 442 -16.69 12.98 14.94
N GLU A 443 -16.59 13.17 13.61
CA GLU A 443 -15.76 14.15 12.90
C GLU A 443 -14.23 13.99 13.07
N VAL A 444 -13.77 13.21 14.05
CA VAL A 444 -12.35 13.10 14.45
C VAL A 444 -11.76 11.73 14.15
N TRP A 445 -12.57 10.68 14.29
CA TRP A 445 -12.10 9.31 14.19
C TRP A 445 -12.27 8.79 12.77
N VAL A 446 -11.17 8.51 12.09
CA VAL A 446 -11.27 7.85 10.78
C VAL A 446 -11.80 6.44 10.93
N ASN A 447 -12.83 6.10 10.15
CA ASN A 447 -13.37 4.75 10.04
C ASN A 447 -12.49 3.94 9.09
N SER A 448 -11.79 2.95 9.61
CA SER A 448 -10.88 2.13 8.80
C SER A 448 -11.59 1.20 7.82
N GLY A 449 -12.85 0.84 8.11
CA GLY A 449 -13.57 -0.23 7.43
C GLY A 449 -13.05 -1.62 7.77
N ASP A 450 -12.11 -1.72 8.71
CA ASP A 450 -11.59 -2.99 9.23
C ASP A 450 -12.32 -3.36 10.54
N LEU A 451 -12.43 -4.65 10.78
CA LEU A 451 -12.91 -5.22 12.03
C LEU A 451 -11.73 -5.66 12.88
N GLY A 452 -11.84 -5.49 14.19
CA GLY A 452 -10.80 -5.88 15.12
C GLY A 452 -11.27 -5.89 16.57
N ARG A 453 -10.34 -6.22 17.45
CA ARG A 453 -10.51 -6.18 18.90
C ARG A 453 -9.24 -5.66 19.57
N LEU A 454 -9.39 -5.08 20.74
CA LEU A 454 -8.28 -4.85 21.65
C LEU A 454 -8.26 -5.97 22.69
N ASP A 455 -7.08 -6.51 23.00
CA ASP A 455 -6.96 -7.42 24.14
C ASP A 455 -6.85 -6.64 25.47
N ALA A 456 -6.72 -7.37 26.58
CA ALA A 456 -6.67 -6.79 27.91
C ALA A 456 -5.45 -5.85 28.13
N ASP A 457 -4.39 -6.04 27.37
CA ASP A 457 -3.16 -5.23 27.41
C ASP A 457 -3.14 -4.14 26.33
N GLY A 458 -4.25 -3.94 25.59
CA GLY A 458 -4.41 -2.89 24.59
C GLY A 458 -3.82 -3.19 23.20
N TYR A 459 -3.33 -4.41 22.96
CA TYR A 459 -2.85 -4.80 21.63
C TYR A 459 -4.02 -4.93 20.65
N LEU A 460 -3.84 -4.37 19.45
CA LEU A 460 -4.83 -4.43 18.37
C LEU A 460 -4.68 -5.74 17.58
N TRP A 461 -5.80 -6.41 17.38
CA TRP A 461 -5.93 -7.60 16.53
C TRP A 461 -6.92 -7.29 15.43
N ILE A 462 -6.46 -7.30 14.17
CA ILE A 462 -7.34 -7.15 13.01
C ILE A 462 -7.92 -8.52 12.70
N THR A 463 -9.25 -8.60 12.65
CA THR A 463 -9.96 -9.86 12.36
C THR A 463 -10.42 -9.95 10.91
N GLY A 464 -10.53 -8.82 10.20
CA GLY A 464 -10.89 -8.82 8.79
C GLY A 464 -11.32 -7.44 8.30
N ARG A 465 -11.85 -7.39 7.08
CA ARG A 465 -12.52 -6.19 6.54
C ARG A 465 -14.02 -6.41 6.50
N ALA A 466 -14.78 -5.41 6.93
CA ALA A 466 -16.24 -5.49 6.90
C ALA A 466 -16.79 -5.87 5.52
N LYS A 467 -16.21 -5.34 4.45
CA LYS A 467 -16.57 -5.62 3.05
C LYS A 467 -15.98 -6.91 2.47
N ASP A 468 -15.07 -7.59 3.18
CA ASP A 468 -14.45 -8.84 2.74
C ASP A 468 -15.09 -10.06 3.41
N LEU A 469 -15.99 -9.84 4.38
CA LEU A 469 -16.77 -10.91 5.00
C LEU A 469 -17.56 -11.66 3.94
N VAL A 470 -17.59 -12.99 4.05
CA VAL A 470 -18.46 -13.83 3.25
C VAL A 470 -19.82 -13.92 3.94
N ILE A 471 -20.87 -13.41 3.30
CA ILE A 471 -22.21 -13.33 3.89
C ILE A 471 -23.02 -14.56 3.50
N ARG A 472 -22.97 -15.59 4.35
CA ARG A 472 -23.65 -16.86 4.14
C ARG A 472 -24.94 -16.93 4.94
N GLY A 473 -26.09 -16.76 4.27
CA GLY A 473 -27.39 -16.84 4.93
C GLY A 473 -27.58 -15.85 6.10
N GLY A 474 -26.99 -14.65 5.99
CA GLY A 474 -26.97 -13.64 7.05
C GLY A 474 -25.90 -13.84 8.12
N HIS A 475 -25.09 -14.92 8.03
CA HIS A 475 -23.95 -15.15 8.89
C HIS A 475 -22.67 -14.59 8.25
N ASN A 476 -21.96 -13.73 8.99
CA ASN A 476 -20.72 -13.10 8.54
C ASN A 476 -19.52 -14.01 8.85
N ILE A 477 -18.90 -14.56 7.81
CA ILE A 477 -17.72 -15.42 7.91
C ILE A 477 -16.49 -14.58 7.61
N ASP A 478 -15.56 -14.51 8.57
CA ASP A 478 -14.25 -13.89 8.37
C ASP A 478 -13.33 -14.82 7.56
N PRO A 479 -12.79 -14.37 6.41
CA PRO A 479 -11.84 -15.14 5.63
C PRO A 479 -10.50 -15.43 6.33
N ALA A 480 -10.02 -14.54 7.18
CA ALA A 480 -8.66 -14.60 7.73
C ALA A 480 -8.34 -15.89 8.51
N PRO A 481 -9.21 -16.41 9.38
CA PRO A 481 -8.95 -17.69 10.07
C PRO A 481 -8.83 -18.88 9.10
N ILE A 482 -9.59 -18.86 8.00
CA ILE A 482 -9.55 -19.91 6.99
C ILE A 482 -8.26 -19.82 6.17
N GLU A 483 -7.87 -18.61 5.77
CA GLU A 483 -6.61 -18.33 5.09
C GLU A 483 -5.42 -18.80 5.92
N GLU A 484 -5.42 -18.54 7.23
CA GLU A 484 -4.38 -19.00 8.15
C GLU A 484 -4.27 -20.53 8.20
N ILE A 485 -5.41 -21.24 8.23
CA ILE A 485 -5.43 -22.71 8.16
C ILE A 485 -4.82 -23.21 6.85
N MET A 486 -5.13 -22.55 5.73
CA MET A 486 -4.59 -22.89 4.41
C MET A 486 -3.08 -22.63 4.34
N PHE A 487 -2.59 -21.53 4.90
CA PHE A 487 -1.17 -21.21 4.97
C PHE A 487 -0.33 -22.21 5.77
N ARG A 488 -0.93 -22.87 6.77
CA ARG A 488 -0.24 -23.91 7.55
C ARG A 488 0.01 -25.19 6.77
N HIS A 489 -0.60 -25.34 5.59
CA HIS A 489 -0.32 -26.50 4.74
C HIS A 489 1.09 -26.41 4.15
N PRO A 490 1.94 -27.48 4.23
CA PRO A 490 3.35 -27.43 3.82
C PRO A 490 3.56 -26.99 2.36
N ALA A 491 2.64 -27.37 1.48
CA ALA A 491 2.73 -27.09 0.03
C ALA A 491 2.24 -25.67 -0.33
N VAL A 492 1.53 -24.94 0.56
CA VAL A 492 0.91 -23.66 0.25
C VAL A 492 1.91 -22.51 0.42
N GLY A 493 2.07 -21.69 -0.63
CA GLY A 493 2.84 -20.46 -0.63
C GLY A 493 1.99 -19.22 -0.41
N PHE A 494 0.79 -19.16 -1.01
CA PHE A 494 -0.20 -18.10 -0.82
C PHE A 494 -1.60 -18.70 -0.68
N ALA A 495 -2.42 -18.03 0.11
CA ALA A 495 -3.83 -18.40 0.30
C ALA A 495 -4.70 -17.13 0.36
N ALA A 496 -5.91 -17.24 -0.16
CA ALA A 496 -6.96 -16.24 -0.03
C ALA A 496 -8.32 -16.92 -0.01
N VAL A 497 -9.26 -16.33 0.73
CA VAL A 497 -10.67 -16.78 0.76
C VAL A 497 -11.57 -15.62 0.37
N VAL A 498 -12.53 -15.90 -0.50
CA VAL A 498 -13.54 -14.95 -0.96
C VAL A 498 -14.92 -15.59 -0.97
N GLY A 499 -15.98 -14.78 -1.00
CA GLY A 499 -17.33 -15.24 -1.26
C GLY A 499 -17.53 -15.52 -2.74
N GLN A 500 -18.05 -16.70 -3.07
CA GLN A 500 -18.66 -16.96 -4.38
C GLN A 500 -20.17 -16.78 -4.29
N PRO A 501 -20.84 -16.29 -5.35
CA PRO A 501 -22.30 -16.17 -5.36
C PRO A 501 -22.99 -17.53 -5.16
N ASP A 502 -24.06 -17.54 -4.36
CA ASP A 502 -24.94 -18.70 -4.16
C ASP A 502 -26.39 -18.26 -4.16
N ALA A 503 -27.23 -18.98 -4.91
CA ALA A 503 -28.63 -18.64 -5.11
C ALA A 503 -29.49 -18.73 -3.83
N TYR A 504 -29.07 -19.53 -2.83
CA TYR A 504 -29.81 -19.76 -1.59
C TYR A 504 -29.15 -19.03 -0.40
N ALA A 505 -27.86 -19.16 -0.25
CA ALA A 505 -27.11 -18.64 0.90
C ALA A 505 -26.60 -17.21 0.69
N GLY A 506 -26.77 -16.63 -0.50
CA GLY A 506 -26.17 -15.35 -0.88
C GLY A 506 -24.71 -15.54 -1.31
N GLU A 507 -23.84 -15.94 -0.37
CA GLU A 507 -22.45 -16.29 -0.66
C GLU A 507 -22.03 -17.58 0.05
N LEU A 508 -21.04 -18.26 -0.55
CA LEU A 508 -20.32 -19.39 0.05
C LEU A 508 -18.83 -19.13 0.03
N PRO A 509 -18.06 -19.48 1.08
CA PRO A 509 -16.61 -19.31 1.07
C PRO A 509 -15.96 -20.25 0.04
N VAL A 510 -15.03 -19.71 -0.76
CA VAL A 510 -14.15 -20.43 -1.65
C VAL A 510 -12.71 -20.03 -1.41
N GLY A 511 -11.83 -21.02 -1.32
CA GLY A 511 -10.40 -20.83 -1.12
C GLY A 511 -9.64 -20.79 -2.44
N TYR A 512 -8.62 -19.96 -2.52
CA TYR A 512 -7.61 -19.93 -3.59
C TYR A 512 -6.24 -20.12 -2.99
N VAL A 513 -5.41 -20.97 -3.61
CA VAL A 513 -4.04 -21.21 -3.15
C VAL A 513 -3.06 -21.14 -4.31
N GLN A 514 -1.91 -20.55 -4.06
CA GLN A 514 -0.73 -20.74 -4.88
C GLN A 514 0.22 -21.66 -4.16
N LEU A 515 0.61 -22.74 -4.80
CA LEU A 515 1.56 -23.69 -4.24
C LEU A 515 2.99 -23.12 -4.28
N LYS A 516 3.83 -23.59 -3.37
CA LYS A 516 5.27 -23.33 -3.40
C LYS A 516 5.89 -23.91 -4.66
N PRO A 517 6.98 -23.33 -5.18
CA PRO A 517 7.67 -23.87 -6.35
C PRO A 517 8.01 -25.37 -6.19
N GLY A 518 7.57 -26.17 -7.15
CA GLY A 518 7.81 -27.63 -7.15
C GLY A 518 6.92 -28.47 -6.22
N ALA A 519 6.09 -27.83 -5.38
CA ALA A 519 5.14 -28.55 -4.54
C ALA A 519 3.98 -29.13 -5.36
N LYS A 520 3.50 -30.30 -4.95
CA LYS A 520 2.33 -30.98 -5.51
C LYS A 520 1.39 -31.34 -4.38
N VAL A 521 0.11 -31.39 -4.69
CA VAL A 521 -0.96 -31.83 -3.78
C VAL A 521 -1.85 -32.81 -4.51
N GLU A 522 -2.37 -33.80 -3.81
CA GLU A 522 -3.33 -34.72 -4.37
C GLU A 522 -4.73 -34.10 -4.49
N PRO A 523 -5.56 -34.52 -5.43
CA PRO A 523 -6.95 -34.04 -5.52
C PRO A 523 -7.71 -34.23 -4.21
N GLY A 524 -8.30 -33.14 -3.69
CA GLY A 524 -9.06 -33.14 -2.43
C GLY A 524 -8.22 -33.01 -1.15
N GLU A 525 -6.88 -33.04 -1.23
CA GLU A 525 -5.99 -32.90 -0.06
C GLU A 525 -6.18 -31.57 0.66
N LEU A 526 -6.23 -30.48 -0.08
CA LEU A 526 -6.39 -29.13 0.48
C LEU A 526 -7.77 -28.92 1.11
N GLU A 527 -8.82 -29.43 0.46
CA GLU A 527 -10.18 -29.40 0.98
C GLU A 527 -10.30 -30.20 2.28
N ALA A 528 -9.69 -31.39 2.34
CA ALA A 528 -9.66 -32.22 3.53
C ALA A 528 -8.90 -31.51 4.66
N TRP A 529 -7.72 -30.95 4.35
CA TRP A 529 -6.90 -30.20 5.32
C TRP A 529 -7.67 -29.07 5.98
N VAL A 530 -8.36 -28.24 5.17
CA VAL A 530 -9.11 -27.09 5.66
C VAL A 530 -10.35 -27.55 6.44
N ARG A 531 -11.09 -28.55 5.94
CA ARG A 531 -12.30 -29.09 6.57
C ARG A 531 -12.03 -29.64 7.97
N GLU A 532 -10.94 -30.38 8.13
CA GLU A 532 -10.57 -30.98 9.42
C GLU A 532 -10.17 -29.94 10.49
N ARG A 533 -9.67 -28.76 10.04
CA ARG A 533 -9.08 -27.75 10.92
C ARG A 533 -9.93 -26.50 11.08
N THR A 534 -10.99 -26.34 10.29
CA THR A 534 -11.93 -25.21 10.41
C THR A 534 -12.97 -25.56 11.47
N PRO A 535 -12.99 -24.87 12.63
CA PRO A 535 -13.88 -25.21 13.75
C PRO A 535 -15.35 -25.00 13.39
N GLU A 536 -15.63 -23.96 12.61
CA GLU A 536 -16.97 -23.57 12.21
C GLU A 536 -17.35 -24.20 10.87
N ARG A 537 -18.37 -25.06 10.88
CA ARG A 537 -18.82 -25.80 9.69
C ARG A 537 -19.27 -24.88 8.54
N ALA A 538 -19.87 -23.73 8.87
CA ALA A 538 -20.33 -22.76 7.88
C ALA A 538 -19.17 -22.06 7.16
N ALA A 539 -18.02 -21.95 7.81
CA ALA A 539 -16.81 -21.30 7.32
C ALA A 539 -15.93 -22.23 6.45
N VAL A 540 -16.23 -23.53 6.39
CA VAL A 540 -15.48 -24.46 5.52
C VAL A 540 -15.70 -24.09 4.06
N PRO A 541 -14.63 -23.78 3.29
CA PRO A 541 -14.75 -23.50 1.86
C PRO A 541 -15.39 -24.65 1.10
N VAL A 542 -16.29 -24.32 0.18
CA VAL A 542 -16.95 -25.32 -0.68
C VAL A 542 -15.98 -25.93 -1.69
N GLN A 543 -14.89 -25.22 -1.99
CA GLN A 543 -13.82 -25.64 -2.87
C GLN A 543 -12.52 -24.92 -2.52
N VAL A 544 -11.36 -25.53 -2.75
CA VAL A 544 -10.03 -24.91 -2.72
C VAL A 544 -9.40 -25.01 -4.11
N ILE A 545 -9.18 -23.85 -4.75
CA ILE A 545 -8.77 -23.73 -6.15
C ILE A 545 -7.29 -23.38 -6.22
N PRO A 546 -6.44 -24.24 -6.80
CA PRO A 546 -5.07 -23.86 -7.13
C PRO A 546 -5.04 -22.78 -8.22
N ILE A 547 -4.24 -21.73 -8.00
CA ILE A 547 -4.03 -20.65 -8.96
C ILE A 547 -2.54 -20.30 -9.05
N ASN A 548 -2.05 -19.95 -10.22
CA ASN A 548 -0.65 -19.55 -10.41
C ASN A 548 -0.52 -18.58 -11.61
N PRO A 549 -0.08 -17.33 -11.41
CA PRO A 549 0.23 -16.72 -10.11
C PRO A 549 -1.02 -16.29 -9.33
N MET A 550 -0.89 -16.13 -8.01
CA MET A 550 -1.89 -15.44 -7.19
C MET A 550 -1.99 -13.99 -7.66
N PRO A 551 -3.18 -13.46 -7.97
CA PRO A 551 -3.32 -12.06 -8.36
C PRO A 551 -2.95 -11.15 -7.19
N VAL A 552 -2.07 -10.17 -7.46
CA VAL A 552 -1.61 -9.18 -6.47
C VAL A 552 -1.72 -7.76 -7.00
N THR A 553 -1.89 -6.83 -6.09
CA THR A 553 -1.86 -5.39 -6.40
C THR A 553 -0.44 -4.93 -6.77
N GLY A 554 -0.29 -3.71 -7.29
CA GLY A 554 1.02 -3.10 -7.57
C GLY A 554 1.96 -3.02 -6.37
N VAL A 555 1.44 -3.14 -5.15
CA VAL A 555 2.20 -3.18 -3.89
C VAL A 555 2.40 -4.60 -3.34
N GLY A 556 2.01 -5.64 -4.10
CA GLY A 556 2.21 -7.05 -3.71
C GLY A 556 1.19 -7.63 -2.72
N LYS A 557 0.05 -6.96 -2.49
CA LYS A 557 -1.07 -7.52 -1.70
C LYS A 557 -1.96 -8.40 -2.58
N VAL A 558 -2.53 -9.47 -2.03
CA VAL A 558 -3.51 -10.28 -2.77
C VAL A 558 -4.68 -9.41 -3.25
N PHE A 559 -5.00 -9.51 -4.52
CA PHE A 559 -6.09 -8.75 -5.15
C PHE A 559 -7.39 -9.55 -5.13
N LYS A 560 -8.04 -9.61 -3.97
CA LYS A 560 -9.29 -10.36 -3.75
C LYS A 560 -10.43 -10.06 -4.74
N PRO A 561 -10.61 -8.82 -5.27
CA PRO A 561 -11.64 -8.58 -6.27
C PRO A 561 -11.53 -9.49 -7.49
N GLN A 562 -10.32 -9.72 -8.03
CA GLN A 562 -10.13 -10.61 -9.16
C GLN A 562 -10.51 -12.06 -8.83
N LEU A 563 -10.23 -12.51 -7.60
CA LEU A 563 -10.63 -13.84 -7.14
C LEU A 563 -12.17 -13.96 -7.01
N ARG A 564 -12.85 -12.88 -6.56
CA ARG A 564 -14.32 -12.84 -6.55
C ARG A 564 -14.92 -12.90 -7.95
N TRP A 565 -14.29 -12.21 -8.91
CA TRP A 565 -14.73 -12.25 -10.30
C TRP A 565 -14.58 -13.66 -10.89
N ASP A 566 -13.43 -14.31 -10.69
CA ASP A 566 -13.21 -15.70 -11.12
C ASP A 566 -14.22 -16.66 -10.45
N ALA A 567 -14.45 -16.52 -9.14
CA ALA A 567 -15.43 -17.33 -8.42
C ALA A 567 -16.85 -17.17 -8.98
N ALA A 568 -17.25 -15.93 -9.29
CA ALA A 568 -18.55 -15.65 -9.88
C ALA A 568 -18.67 -16.15 -11.33
N GLU A 569 -17.63 -15.96 -12.15
CA GLU A 569 -17.59 -16.52 -13.52
C GLU A 569 -17.80 -18.03 -13.52
N ARG A 570 -17.11 -18.76 -12.63
CA ARG A 570 -17.26 -20.22 -12.48
C ARG A 570 -18.70 -20.64 -12.13
N VAL A 571 -19.31 -19.93 -11.18
CA VAL A 571 -20.69 -20.20 -10.77
C VAL A 571 -21.65 -19.94 -11.91
N PHE A 572 -21.57 -18.76 -12.54
CA PHE A 572 -22.50 -18.38 -13.61
C PHE A 572 -22.32 -19.21 -14.87
N THR A 573 -21.08 -19.57 -15.24
CA THR A 573 -20.81 -20.52 -16.32
C THR A 573 -21.51 -21.86 -16.07
N LYS A 574 -21.47 -22.37 -14.83
CA LYS A 574 -22.15 -23.60 -14.45
C LYS A 574 -23.68 -23.45 -14.49
N VAL A 575 -24.22 -22.32 -14.05
CA VAL A 575 -25.67 -22.03 -14.08
C VAL A 575 -26.19 -21.94 -15.52
N LEU A 576 -25.38 -21.38 -16.43
CA LEU A 576 -25.74 -21.21 -17.84
C LEU A 576 -25.39 -22.44 -18.72
N ALA A 577 -24.76 -23.48 -18.16
CA ALA A 577 -24.41 -24.70 -18.89
C ALA A 577 -25.58 -25.34 -19.68
N PRO A 578 -26.84 -25.34 -19.18
CA PRO A 578 -27.98 -25.88 -19.96
C PRO A 578 -28.25 -25.12 -21.27
N LEU A 579 -27.89 -23.85 -21.38
CA LEU A 579 -27.97 -23.10 -22.63
C LEU A 579 -26.90 -23.57 -23.61
N VAL A 580 -25.67 -23.75 -23.11
CA VAL A 580 -24.54 -24.26 -23.92
C VAL A 580 -24.80 -25.67 -24.43
N GLU A 581 -25.39 -26.54 -23.61
CA GLU A 581 -25.79 -27.90 -24.00
C GLU A 581 -26.84 -27.90 -25.13
N ARG A 582 -27.65 -26.86 -25.23
CA ARG A 582 -28.61 -26.63 -26.33
C ARG A 582 -27.97 -26.03 -27.59
N GLY A 583 -26.65 -25.84 -27.61
CA GLY A 583 -25.90 -25.26 -28.73
C GLY A 583 -25.89 -23.72 -28.78
N ILE A 584 -26.26 -23.04 -27.69
CA ILE A 584 -26.22 -21.61 -27.59
C ILE A 584 -24.79 -21.17 -27.17
N ASP A 585 -24.13 -20.35 -27.99
CA ASP A 585 -22.84 -19.79 -27.63
C ASP A 585 -23.02 -18.70 -26.58
N CYS A 586 -22.70 -19.05 -25.35
CA CYS A 586 -22.90 -18.22 -24.17
C CYS A 586 -21.59 -18.13 -23.36
N ASN A 587 -21.05 -16.93 -23.22
CA ASN A 587 -19.84 -16.66 -22.46
C ASN A 587 -20.12 -15.66 -21.34
N VAL A 588 -19.53 -15.89 -20.16
CA VAL A 588 -19.66 -15.01 -18.99
C VAL A 588 -18.32 -14.40 -18.65
N LYS A 589 -18.32 -13.09 -18.46
CA LYS A 589 -17.21 -12.34 -17.90
C LYS A 589 -17.69 -11.51 -16.71
N VAL A 590 -16.93 -11.55 -15.60
CA VAL A 590 -17.20 -10.71 -14.44
C VAL A 590 -16.06 -9.72 -14.25
N GLY A 591 -16.40 -8.46 -14.06
CA GLY A 591 -15.40 -7.41 -13.96
C GLY A 591 -15.88 -6.19 -13.17
N PRO A 592 -15.02 -5.17 -13.07
CA PRO A 592 -15.36 -3.92 -12.38
C PRO A 592 -16.42 -3.16 -13.15
N HIS A 593 -17.32 -2.47 -12.42
CA HIS A 593 -18.33 -1.59 -13.00
C HIS A 593 -18.46 -0.31 -12.17
N GLY A 594 -18.44 0.86 -12.84
CA GLY A 594 -18.35 2.18 -12.19
C GLY A 594 -19.42 2.47 -11.15
N SER A 595 -20.69 2.08 -11.39
CA SER A 595 -21.80 2.35 -10.47
C SER A 595 -22.22 1.14 -9.63
N HIS A 596 -21.79 -0.07 -9.96
CA HIS A 596 -22.25 -1.30 -9.28
C HIS A 596 -21.12 -2.10 -8.62
N GLY A 597 -19.89 -1.60 -8.69
CA GLY A 597 -18.71 -2.27 -8.15
C GLY A 597 -18.25 -3.43 -9.02
N SER A 598 -19.12 -4.40 -9.31
CA SER A 598 -18.87 -5.51 -10.22
C SER A 598 -20.15 -5.86 -10.97
N ILE A 599 -20.00 -6.34 -12.20
CA ILE A 599 -21.11 -6.81 -13.03
C ILE A 599 -20.70 -8.07 -13.76
N ALA A 600 -21.65 -8.97 -13.98
CA ALA A 600 -21.51 -10.13 -14.86
C ALA A 600 -22.05 -9.77 -16.25
N THR A 601 -21.20 -9.78 -17.26
CA THR A 601 -21.59 -9.59 -18.66
C THR A 601 -21.71 -10.94 -19.33
N VAL A 602 -22.93 -11.30 -19.73
CA VAL A 602 -23.22 -12.52 -20.47
C VAL A 602 -23.29 -12.19 -21.96
N THR A 603 -22.35 -12.69 -22.72
CA THR A 603 -22.30 -12.51 -24.17
C THR A 603 -22.94 -13.70 -24.86
N LEU A 604 -23.97 -13.43 -25.68
CA LEU A 604 -24.64 -14.41 -26.51
C LEU A 604 -24.23 -14.20 -27.98
N ALA A 605 -23.68 -15.23 -28.62
CA ALA A 605 -23.21 -15.15 -29.99
C ALA A 605 -23.98 -16.06 -30.94
N GLY A 606 -24.07 -15.69 -32.21
CA GLY A 606 -24.61 -16.51 -33.29
C GLY A 606 -26.13 -16.76 -33.26
N LEU A 607 -26.88 -16.01 -32.39
CA LEU A 607 -28.33 -16.19 -32.28
C LEU A 607 -29.12 -15.52 -33.42
N PRO A 608 -30.11 -16.22 -34.00
CA PRO A 608 -31.08 -15.61 -34.89
C PRO A 608 -31.83 -14.45 -34.21
N PRO A 609 -32.17 -13.38 -34.94
CA PRO A 609 -32.82 -12.21 -34.36
C PRO A 609 -34.11 -12.51 -33.58
N ASP A 610 -34.89 -13.46 -34.01
CA ASP A 610 -36.15 -13.91 -33.40
C ASP A 610 -35.98 -14.68 -32.09
N GLN A 611 -34.80 -15.20 -31.81
CA GLN A 611 -34.48 -15.94 -30.57
C GLN A 611 -33.77 -15.08 -29.52
N ARG A 612 -33.18 -13.96 -29.88
CA ARG A 612 -32.33 -13.15 -29.00
C ARG A 612 -33.00 -12.71 -27.72
N GLU A 613 -34.21 -12.18 -27.82
CA GLU A 613 -34.97 -11.68 -26.68
C GLU A 613 -35.41 -12.83 -25.75
N ALA A 614 -35.84 -13.94 -26.31
CA ALA A 614 -36.25 -15.11 -25.55
C ALA A 614 -35.09 -15.71 -24.76
N ILE A 615 -33.91 -15.88 -25.40
CA ILE A 615 -32.72 -16.42 -24.74
C ILE A 615 -32.14 -15.45 -23.71
N ALA A 616 -32.15 -14.13 -24.00
CA ALA A 616 -31.77 -13.13 -23.02
C ALA A 616 -32.70 -13.16 -21.77
N GLY A 617 -34.01 -13.31 -22.00
CA GLY A 617 -34.97 -13.51 -20.93
C GLY A 617 -34.69 -14.76 -20.08
N GLU A 618 -34.31 -15.87 -20.71
CA GLU A 618 -33.94 -17.10 -20.02
C GLU A 618 -32.67 -16.92 -19.16
N VAL A 619 -31.65 -16.22 -19.66
CA VAL A 619 -30.46 -15.83 -18.88
C VAL A 619 -30.86 -15.01 -17.65
N HIS A 620 -31.72 -14.00 -17.81
CA HIS A 620 -32.19 -13.21 -16.69
C HIS A 620 -32.92 -14.05 -15.62
N VAL A 621 -33.72 -15.01 -16.04
CA VAL A 621 -34.42 -15.94 -15.11
C VAL A 621 -33.42 -16.83 -14.36
N LEU A 622 -32.43 -17.38 -15.05
CA LEU A 622 -31.41 -18.25 -14.45
C LEU A 622 -30.51 -17.49 -13.45
N LEU A 623 -30.19 -16.24 -13.72
CA LEU A 623 -29.33 -15.43 -12.86
C LEU A 623 -30.09 -14.59 -11.82
N ALA A 624 -31.42 -14.47 -11.91
CA ALA A 624 -32.26 -13.71 -10.97
C ALA A 624 -32.09 -14.08 -9.48
N PRO A 625 -31.81 -15.36 -9.09
CA PRO A 625 -31.62 -15.69 -7.68
C PRO A 625 -30.33 -15.13 -7.07
N PHE A 626 -29.39 -14.65 -7.88
CA PHE A 626 -28.10 -14.16 -7.39
C PHE A 626 -28.13 -12.65 -7.12
N VAL A 627 -27.44 -12.23 -6.07
CA VAL A 627 -27.34 -10.81 -5.67
C VAL A 627 -26.52 -9.98 -6.68
N MET A 628 -25.55 -10.62 -7.35
CA MET A 628 -24.68 -9.96 -8.33
C MET A 628 -25.48 -9.51 -9.55
N ARG A 629 -25.34 -8.24 -9.93
CA ARG A 629 -25.98 -7.72 -11.15
C ARG A 629 -25.37 -8.31 -12.40
N HIS A 630 -26.20 -8.46 -13.42
CA HIS A 630 -25.79 -8.97 -14.72
C HIS A 630 -26.44 -8.20 -15.86
N GLU A 631 -25.77 -8.19 -16.99
CA GLU A 631 -26.26 -7.69 -18.26
C GLU A 631 -26.07 -8.75 -19.36
N VAL A 632 -26.90 -8.69 -20.38
CA VAL A 632 -26.82 -9.60 -21.53
C VAL A 632 -26.49 -8.77 -22.78
N VAL A 633 -25.41 -9.17 -23.45
CA VAL A 633 -24.90 -8.52 -24.67
C VAL A 633 -25.00 -9.49 -25.83
N GLN A 634 -25.43 -8.99 -26.98
CA GLN A 634 -25.46 -9.74 -28.23
C GLN A 634 -24.17 -9.48 -29.01
N ALA A 635 -23.43 -10.54 -29.37
CA ALA A 635 -22.22 -10.48 -30.18
C ALA A 635 -22.52 -10.68 -31.67
#